data_b960a3c00a8bf6a4587220e6ae5223c1
#
_entry.id   b960a3c00a8bf6a4587220e6ae5223c1
#
_cell.length_a   1.000
_cell.length_b   1.000
_cell.length_c   1.000
_cell.angle_alpha   90.00
_cell.angle_beta   90.00
_cell.angle_gamma   90.00
#
_symmetry.space_group_name_H-M   'P 1'
#
loop_
_entity.id
_entity.type
_entity.pdbx_description
1 polymer ?
#
loop_
_entity_poly.entity_id
_entity_poly.type
_entity_poly.pdbx_seq_one_letter_code
_entity_poly.pdbx_strand_id
1 'polypeptide(L)'
;MDVDDPLLVDDPAAFLAAHRGTDWAFRSRRGLEVLRYDQVWRFLTDRRLVPDVADLLAINGLGETAPGATGLSGMLSVHGRDHARLRGAAAAWFAPARVEEWRPFIRETCRELLGNPAPGTVIDLVTALCVPLPGLVFTKMVGAPAADAARLCAWSDSLLKVFLQDPAHRDEIIEAGQGLEAYVLSLLEERRANPGDDLLSAMLGRHEAGALTDEELIGVAAELLSASTDNTASQLGVTLMHTLADPARWQQLSAEPALAAGAAVEAERLTPRVGYINRKALTDAVIDGLAVPAGTWVRCSVLSGHHDETVFGDPLTFDPGRADQRRSLVFGGGPHYCIGAGLAQVEIEEALLYLTERYPGLRPAGPPGWIQSEVLMSLVSLPVRIPEEIHA
;
A
#
# COMPACT_ATOMS: atom_id res chain seq x y z
N MET A 1 -12.46 17.85 16.51
CA MET A 1 -11.76 18.06 15.22
C MET A 1 -12.82 18.13 14.13
N ASP A 2 -12.86 19.21 13.37
CA ASP A 2 -13.76 19.33 12.22
C ASP A 2 -13.11 18.68 11.01
N VAL A 3 -13.66 17.55 10.57
CA VAL A 3 -13.15 16.78 9.43
C VAL A 3 -13.70 17.29 8.09
N ASP A 4 -14.52 18.34 8.09
CA ASP A 4 -15.00 19.03 6.90
C ASP A 4 -14.24 20.33 6.66
N ASP A 5 -13.23 20.65 7.48
CA ASP A 5 -12.36 21.80 7.28
C ASP A 5 -11.57 21.63 5.97
N PRO A 6 -11.69 22.57 5.01
CA PRO A 6 -10.95 22.48 3.75
C PRO A 6 -9.44 22.31 3.92
N LEU A 7 -8.86 22.83 5.01
CA LEU A 7 -7.43 22.71 5.29
C LEU A 7 -6.99 21.25 5.45
N LEU A 8 -7.90 20.35 5.86
CA LEU A 8 -7.59 18.91 5.94
C LEU A 8 -7.28 18.30 4.55
N VAL A 9 -7.80 18.89 3.48
CA VAL A 9 -7.51 18.48 2.09
C VAL A 9 -6.39 19.33 1.50
N ASP A 10 -6.42 20.66 1.70
CA ASP A 10 -5.49 21.59 1.06
C ASP A 10 -4.09 21.53 1.68
N ASP A 11 -4.00 21.39 3.01
CA ASP A 11 -2.74 21.21 3.77
C ASP A 11 -2.97 20.30 4.98
N PRO A 12 -3.10 18.98 4.78
CA PRO A 12 -3.37 18.02 5.85
C PRO A 12 -2.27 18.02 6.91
N ALA A 13 -1.02 18.27 6.52
CA ALA A 13 0.09 18.29 7.46
C ALA A 13 -0.04 19.44 8.48
N ALA A 14 -0.32 20.66 8.02
CA ALA A 14 -0.55 21.82 8.90
C ALA A 14 -1.80 21.65 9.77
N PHE A 15 -2.91 21.16 9.19
CA PHE A 15 -4.15 20.91 9.93
C PHE A 15 -3.92 19.92 11.08
N LEU A 16 -3.30 18.77 10.77
CA LEU A 16 -3.04 17.71 11.75
C LEU A 16 -2.01 18.16 12.81
N ALA A 17 -0.98 18.93 12.42
CA ALA A 17 -0.01 19.48 13.36
C ALA A 17 -0.65 20.42 14.38
N ALA A 18 -1.55 21.30 13.94
CA ALA A 18 -2.27 22.23 14.83
C ALA A 18 -3.11 21.46 15.88
N HIS A 19 -3.81 20.38 15.47
CA HIS A 19 -4.58 19.55 16.38
C HIS A 19 -3.68 18.73 17.30
N ARG A 20 -2.67 18.03 16.75
CA ARG A 20 -1.70 17.22 17.50
C ARG A 20 -0.98 18.04 18.59
N GLY A 21 -0.77 19.34 18.36
CA GLY A 21 -0.19 20.28 19.32
C GLY A 21 -1.06 20.49 20.56
N THR A 22 -2.37 20.20 20.51
CA THR A 22 -3.32 20.40 21.62
C THR A 22 -3.67 19.12 22.34
N ASP A 23 -3.89 18.01 21.62
CA ASP A 23 -4.20 16.69 22.18
C ASP A 23 -3.81 15.58 21.20
N TRP A 24 -3.71 14.34 21.67
CA TRP A 24 -3.40 13.18 20.85
C TRP A 24 -4.63 12.48 20.27
N ALA A 25 -5.83 12.76 20.78
CA ALA A 25 -7.09 12.18 20.32
C ALA A 25 -8.23 13.19 20.29
N PHE A 26 -9.08 13.08 19.27
CA PHE A 26 -10.22 13.95 19.06
C PHE A 26 -11.44 13.15 18.64
N ARG A 27 -12.64 13.59 19.07
CA ARG A 27 -13.87 13.09 18.48
C ARG A 27 -14.25 13.89 17.25
N SER A 28 -14.63 13.17 16.19
CA SER A 28 -15.18 13.74 14.96
C SER A 28 -16.51 13.05 14.63
N ARG A 29 -17.20 13.51 13.60
CA ARG A 29 -18.39 12.81 13.07
C ARG A 29 -18.06 11.43 12.48
N ARG A 30 -16.79 11.16 12.20
CA ARG A 30 -16.29 9.88 11.64
C ARG A 30 -15.77 8.92 12.71
N GLY A 31 -15.74 9.34 13.98
CA GLY A 31 -15.28 8.51 15.07
C GLY A 31 -14.22 9.16 15.95
N LEU A 32 -13.32 8.36 16.48
CA LEU A 32 -12.19 8.78 17.29
C LEU A 32 -10.95 8.94 16.40
N GLU A 33 -10.44 10.16 16.27
CA GLU A 33 -9.21 10.48 15.53
C GLU A 33 -8.01 10.36 16.48
N VAL A 34 -6.98 9.59 16.11
CA VAL A 34 -5.75 9.38 16.89
C VAL A 34 -4.56 9.91 16.10
N LEU A 35 -3.80 10.85 16.66
CA LEU A 35 -2.83 11.68 15.92
C LEU A 35 -1.35 11.48 16.28
N ARG A 36 -1.01 11.13 17.53
CA ARG A 36 0.38 10.94 17.97
C ARG A 36 0.89 9.55 17.61
N TYR A 37 2.17 9.44 17.24
CA TYR A 37 2.79 8.20 16.77
C TYR A 37 2.59 7.02 17.74
N ASP A 38 2.95 7.20 19.03
CA ASP A 38 2.88 6.12 20.01
C ASP A 38 1.45 5.65 20.25
N GLN A 39 0.46 6.57 20.26
CA GLN A 39 -0.94 6.23 20.39
C GLN A 39 -1.46 5.55 19.12
N VAL A 40 -1.16 6.06 17.93
CA VAL A 40 -1.49 5.39 16.66
C VAL A 40 -0.97 3.96 16.66
N TRP A 41 0.30 3.75 17.04
CA TRP A 41 0.87 2.41 17.12
C TRP A 41 0.12 1.50 18.12
N ARG A 42 -0.21 2.01 19.32
CA ARG A 42 -0.97 1.24 20.34
C ARG A 42 -2.34 0.86 19.84
N PHE A 43 -3.07 1.79 19.20
CA PHE A 43 -4.39 1.51 18.65
C PHE A 43 -4.33 0.51 17.48
N LEU A 44 -3.32 0.59 16.61
CA LEU A 44 -3.12 -0.36 15.52
C LEU A 44 -2.76 -1.77 15.99
N THR A 45 -2.13 -1.89 17.16
CA THR A 45 -1.68 -3.19 17.70
C THR A 45 -2.60 -3.80 18.74
N ASP A 46 -3.60 -3.07 19.23
CA ASP A 46 -4.57 -3.58 20.19
C ASP A 46 -5.53 -4.58 19.52
N ARG A 47 -5.55 -5.82 20.02
CA ARG A 47 -6.34 -6.91 19.45
C ARG A 47 -7.86 -6.74 19.59
N ARG A 48 -8.32 -5.79 20.41
CA ARG A 48 -9.74 -5.43 20.56
C ARG A 48 -10.20 -4.49 19.44
N LEU A 49 -9.25 -3.92 18.69
CA LEU A 49 -9.51 -3.03 17.58
C LEU A 49 -9.15 -3.75 16.27
N VAL A 50 -10.14 -3.89 15.39
CA VAL A 50 -10.03 -4.69 14.17
C VAL A 50 -10.42 -3.87 12.94
N PRO A 51 -9.97 -4.23 11.74
CA PRO A 51 -10.60 -3.73 10.52
C PRO A 51 -12.09 -4.12 10.51
N ASP A 52 -12.97 -3.25 10.04
CA ASP A 52 -14.38 -3.56 9.82
C ASP A 52 -14.73 -3.37 8.35
N VAL A 53 -14.63 -4.45 7.60
CA VAL A 53 -14.94 -4.47 6.16
C VAL A 53 -16.44 -4.41 5.94
N ALA A 54 -17.25 -4.99 6.81
CA ALA A 54 -18.71 -5.01 6.69
C ALA A 54 -19.28 -3.58 6.71
N ASP A 55 -18.89 -2.76 7.69
CA ASP A 55 -19.31 -1.36 7.75
C ASP A 55 -18.78 -0.57 6.55
N LEU A 56 -17.54 -0.84 6.11
CA LEU A 56 -16.95 -0.19 4.94
C LEU A 56 -17.75 -0.48 3.67
N LEU A 57 -18.17 -1.73 3.47
CA LEU A 57 -19.03 -2.13 2.36
C LEU A 57 -20.41 -1.44 2.46
N ALA A 58 -21.01 -1.43 3.66
CA ALA A 58 -22.30 -0.81 3.88
C ALA A 58 -22.32 0.70 3.59
N ILE A 59 -21.27 1.43 3.98
CA ILE A 59 -21.10 2.87 3.67
C ILE A 59 -21.10 3.11 2.15
N ASN A 60 -20.53 2.21 1.38
CA ASN A 60 -20.49 2.29 -0.09
C ASN A 60 -21.77 1.73 -0.75
N GLY A 61 -22.82 1.43 0.02
CA GLY A 61 -24.06 0.85 -0.49
C GLY A 61 -23.93 -0.61 -0.95
N LEU A 62 -22.91 -1.32 -0.46
CA LEU A 62 -22.65 -2.72 -0.72
C LEU A 62 -23.07 -3.55 0.49
N GLY A 63 -23.79 -4.66 0.27
CA GLY A 63 -24.03 -5.66 1.33
C GLY A 63 -22.87 -6.63 1.46
N GLU A 64 -22.77 -7.34 2.58
CA GLU A 64 -21.74 -8.36 2.83
C GLU A 64 -21.71 -9.47 1.75
N THR A 65 -22.87 -9.77 1.16
CA THR A 65 -23.06 -10.76 0.10
C THR A 65 -23.17 -10.12 -1.28
N ALA A 66 -22.82 -8.82 -1.41
CA ALA A 66 -22.91 -8.16 -2.71
C ALA A 66 -21.97 -8.86 -3.71
N PRO A 67 -22.41 -9.08 -4.96
CA PRO A 67 -21.51 -9.48 -6.02
C PRO A 67 -20.33 -8.50 -6.08
N GLY A 68 -19.10 -9.01 -6.09
CA GLY A 68 -17.91 -8.16 -6.09
C GLY A 68 -17.32 -7.85 -4.71
N ALA A 69 -17.98 -8.21 -3.60
CA ALA A 69 -17.39 -8.09 -2.26
C ALA A 69 -16.25 -9.10 -2.03
N THR A 70 -16.11 -10.12 -2.87
CA THR A 70 -15.14 -11.22 -2.72
C THR A 70 -13.69 -10.72 -2.61
N GLY A 71 -13.29 -9.72 -3.38
CA GLY A 71 -11.95 -9.12 -3.29
C GLY A 71 -11.67 -8.34 -2.00
N LEU A 72 -12.67 -8.18 -1.13
CA LEU A 72 -12.61 -7.47 0.15
C LEU A 72 -12.97 -8.37 1.35
N SER A 73 -13.28 -9.65 1.12
CA SER A 73 -13.79 -10.60 2.13
C SER A 73 -12.81 -11.70 2.49
N GLY A 74 -11.52 -11.48 2.34
CA GLY A 74 -10.47 -12.42 2.71
C GLY A 74 -9.98 -12.27 4.15
N MET A 75 -8.66 -12.12 4.32
CA MET A 75 -8.02 -12.00 5.64
C MET A 75 -8.41 -10.72 6.39
N LEU A 76 -8.76 -9.64 5.67
CA LEU A 76 -9.09 -8.35 6.27
C LEU A 76 -10.44 -8.37 7.00
N SER A 77 -11.35 -9.26 6.60
CA SER A 77 -12.72 -9.35 7.15
C SER A 77 -12.84 -10.26 8.37
N VAL A 78 -11.82 -11.02 8.72
CA VAL A 78 -11.83 -11.98 9.83
C VAL A 78 -10.78 -11.67 10.89
N HIS A 79 -10.97 -12.20 12.11
CA HIS A 79 -10.13 -11.88 13.26
C HIS A 79 -9.69 -13.13 14.02
N GLY A 80 -8.72 -12.95 14.93
CA GLY A 80 -8.30 -14.01 15.85
C GLY A 80 -7.75 -15.25 15.15
N ARG A 81 -8.31 -16.42 15.45
CA ARG A 81 -7.82 -17.71 14.93
C ARG A 81 -8.06 -17.86 13.43
N ASP A 82 -9.20 -17.41 12.94
CA ASP A 82 -9.53 -17.51 11.51
C ASP A 82 -8.62 -16.63 10.68
N HIS A 83 -8.39 -15.38 11.11
CA HIS A 83 -7.39 -14.53 10.48
C HIS A 83 -6.01 -15.19 10.43
N ALA A 84 -5.53 -15.76 11.56
CA ALA A 84 -4.22 -16.41 11.61
C ALA A 84 -4.13 -17.63 10.66
N ARG A 85 -5.22 -18.41 10.51
CA ARG A 85 -5.31 -19.55 9.62
C ARG A 85 -5.29 -19.12 8.14
N LEU A 86 -6.12 -18.14 7.77
CA LEU A 86 -6.16 -17.61 6.39
C LEU A 86 -4.83 -16.98 6.00
N ARG A 87 -4.29 -16.12 6.86
CA ARG A 87 -2.98 -15.50 6.64
C ARG A 87 -1.86 -16.54 6.50
N GLY A 88 -1.92 -17.62 7.29
CA GLY A 88 -0.96 -18.72 7.24
C GLY A 88 -0.92 -19.45 5.90
N ALA A 89 -1.97 -19.39 5.09
CA ALA A 89 -2.00 -20.02 3.77
C ALA A 89 -1.06 -19.33 2.76
N ALA A 90 -0.85 -18.02 2.90
CA ALA A 90 -0.01 -17.23 2.01
C ALA A 90 1.34 -16.79 2.62
N ALA A 91 1.47 -16.81 3.95
CA ALA A 91 2.57 -16.16 4.67
C ALA A 91 3.98 -16.58 4.24
N ALA A 92 4.17 -17.84 3.83
CA ALA A 92 5.48 -18.35 3.39
C ALA A 92 6.01 -17.62 2.14
N TRP A 93 5.11 -17.14 1.26
CA TRP A 93 5.46 -16.41 0.04
C TRP A 93 5.94 -14.98 0.30
N PHE A 94 5.59 -14.44 1.46
CA PHE A 94 5.98 -13.11 1.92
C PHE A 94 7.06 -13.16 3.02
N ALA A 95 7.65 -14.34 3.27
CA ALA A 95 8.78 -14.47 4.20
C ALA A 95 10.01 -13.72 3.66
N PRO A 96 10.83 -13.08 4.54
CA PRO A 96 11.96 -12.24 4.10
C PRO A 96 12.91 -12.94 3.10
N ALA A 97 13.26 -14.19 3.35
CA ALA A 97 14.14 -14.94 2.43
C ALA A 97 13.52 -15.14 1.04
N ARG A 98 12.19 -15.40 0.97
CA ARG A 98 11.48 -15.54 -0.32
C ARG A 98 11.33 -14.20 -1.03
N VAL A 99 11.13 -13.13 -0.30
CA VAL A 99 11.04 -11.76 -0.84
C VAL A 99 12.36 -11.32 -1.48
N GLU A 100 13.49 -11.62 -0.86
CA GLU A 100 14.81 -11.30 -1.44
C GLU A 100 15.07 -12.01 -2.79
N GLU A 101 14.50 -13.18 -3.01
CA GLU A 101 14.61 -13.91 -4.28
C GLU A 101 13.95 -13.16 -5.46
N TRP A 102 13.08 -12.18 -5.19
CA TRP A 102 12.40 -11.39 -6.22
C TRP A 102 13.27 -10.26 -6.80
N ARG A 103 14.32 -9.81 -6.11
CA ARG A 103 15.18 -8.68 -6.56
C ARG A 103 15.64 -8.80 -8.02
N PRO A 104 16.19 -9.96 -8.49
CA PRO A 104 16.61 -10.07 -9.89
C PRO A 104 15.44 -9.91 -10.87
N PHE A 105 14.27 -10.45 -10.55
CA PHE A 105 13.10 -10.33 -11.41
C PHE A 105 12.56 -8.89 -11.44
N ILE A 106 12.51 -8.21 -10.31
CA ILE A 106 12.09 -6.79 -10.19
C ILE A 106 13.02 -5.91 -11.04
N ARG A 107 14.32 -6.09 -10.89
CA ARG A 107 15.34 -5.33 -11.64
C ARG A 107 15.21 -5.55 -13.15
N GLU A 108 15.04 -6.79 -13.58
CA GLU A 108 14.84 -7.12 -14.99
C GLU A 108 13.54 -6.52 -15.51
N THR A 109 12.45 -6.57 -14.72
CA THR A 109 11.19 -5.92 -15.08
C THR A 109 11.33 -4.41 -15.24
N CYS A 110 12.09 -3.73 -14.36
CA CYS A 110 12.42 -2.31 -14.52
C CYS A 110 13.14 -2.04 -15.84
N ARG A 111 14.11 -2.90 -16.18
CA ARG A 111 14.87 -2.82 -17.44
C ARG A 111 13.97 -2.97 -18.68
N GLU A 112 13.05 -3.94 -18.63
CA GLU A 112 12.12 -4.20 -19.74
C GLU A 112 11.10 -3.07 -19.90
N LEU A 113 10.52 -2.58 -18.81
CA LEU A 113 9.53 -1.50 -18.81
C LEU A 113 10.09 -0.19 -19.34
N LEU A 114 11.29 0.18 -18.93
CA LEU A 114 11.91 1.43 -19.38
C LEU A 114 12.58 1.28 -20.75
N GLY A 115 13.00 0.07 -21.13
CA GLY A 115 13.69 -0.17 -22.37
C GLY A 115 14.97 0.69 -22.48
N ASN A 116 15.17 1.28 -23.68
CA ASN A 116 16.28 2.18 -23.94
C ASN A 116 15.77 3.51 -24.51
N PRO A 117 15.19 4.38 -23.67
CA PRO A 117 14.71 5.68 -24.11
C PRO A 117 15.88 6.53 -24.60
N ALA A 118 15.68 7.27 -25.71
CA ALA A 118 16.73 8.12 -26.26
C ALA A 118 17.11 9.25 -25.27
N PRO A 119 18.40 9.63 -25.20
CA PRO A 119 18.83 10.78 -24.41
C PRO A 119 18.01 12.04 -24.72
N GLY A 120 17.74 12.85 -23.69
CA GLY A 120 16.91 14.05 -23.78
C GLY A 120 15.41 13.81 -23.86
N THR A 121 14.94 12.56 -24.05
CA THR A 121 13.50 12.23 -24.07
C THR A 121 12.85 12.52 -22.72
N VAL A 122 11.60 12.99 -22.74
CA VAL A 122 10.77 13.10 -21.54
C VAL A 122 9.84 11.89 -21.49
N ILE A 123 9.87 11.19 -20.36
CA ILE A 123 8.96 10.07 -20.05
C ILE A 123 8.23 10.35 -18.75
N ASP A 124 7.07 9.76 -18.56
CA ASP A 124 6.35 9.79 -17.29
C ASP A 124 6.62 8.50 -16.51
N LEU A 125 7.34 8.59 -15.38
CA LEU A 125 7.71 7.43 -14.57
C LEU A 125 6.50 6.73 -13.95
N VAL A 126 5.40 7.42 -13.69
CA VAL A 126 4.21 6.77 -13.12
C VAL A 126 3.66 5.75 -14.10
N THR A 127 3.44 6.15 -15.35
CA THR A 127 2.90 5.25 -16.38
C THR A 127 3.93 4.27 -16.93
N ALA A 128 5.19 4.69 -17.04
CA ALA A 128 6.25 3.85 -17.62
C ALA A 128 6.78 2.79 -16.65
N LEU A 129 6.76 3.04 -15.35
CA LEU A 129 7.38 2.16 -14.36
C LEU A 129 6.49 1.89 -13.13
N CYS A 130 6.02 2.96 -12.43
CA CYS A 130 5.44 2.79 -11.10
C CYS A 130 4.16 1.93 -11.12
N VAL A 131 3.27 2.16 -12.09
CA VAL A 131 2.01 1.41 -12.20
C VAL A 131 2.25 -0.02 -12.69
N PRO A 132 3.00 -0.29 -13.79
CA PRO A 132 3.13 -1.65 -14.31
C PRO A 132 4.02 -2.57 -13.47
N LEU A 133 5.02 -2.06 -12.74
CA LEU A 133 5.98 -2.89 -12.01
C LEU A 133 5.31 -3.80 -10.98
N PRO A 134 4.55 -3.31 -9.99
CA PRO A 134 3.92 -4.19 -8.99
C PRO A 134 2.94 -5.18 -9.61
N GLY A 135 2.22 -4.76 -10.66
CA GLY A 135 1.31 -5.64 -11.41
C GLY A 135 2.04 -6.83 -12.02
N LEU A 136 3.18 -6.60 -12.66
CA LEU A 136 4.01 -7.67 -13.26
C LEU A 136 4.65 -8.57 -12.21
N VAL A 137 5.14 -8.02 -11.11
CA VAL A 137 5.69 -8.79 -9.98
C VAL A 137 4.62 -9.71 -9.42
N PHE A 138 3.43 -9.17 -9.16
CA PHE A 138 2.37 -9.97 -8.55
C PHE A 138 1.76 -11.00 -9.51
N THR A 139 1.58 -10.68 -10.80
CA THR A 139 1.16 -11.68 -11.81
C THR A 139 2.12 -12.86 -11.86
N LYS A 140 3.42 -12.60 -11.80
CA LYS A 140 4.43 -13.65 -11.72
C LYS A 140 4.30 -14.47 -10.45
N MET A 141 4.07 -13.83 -9.30
CA MET A 141 3.94 -14.50 -8.01
C MET A 141 2.73 -15.46 -7.97
N VAL A 142 1.62 -15.08 -8.57
CA VAL A 142 0.40 -15.92 -8.61
C VAL A 142 0.38 -16.91 -9.80
N GLY A 143 1.41 -16.86 -10.65
CA GLY A 143 1.50 -17.69 -11.84
C GLY A 143 0.58 -17.23 -12.99
N ALA A 144 0.06 -16.01 -12.96
CA ALA A 144 -0.78 -15.46 -14.00
C ALA A 144 0.05 -14.97 -15.22
N PRO A 145 -0.55 -14.92 -16.42
CA PRO A 145 0.12 -14.35 -17.60
C PRO A 145 0.46 -12.86 -17.40
N ALA A 146 1.67 -12.45 -17.75
CA ALA A 146 2.11 -11.04 -17.66
C ALA A 146 1.19 -10.06 -18.43
N ALA A 147 0.57 -10.52 -19.51
CA ALA A 147 -0.39 -9.73 -20.29
C ALA A 147 -1.64 -9.31 -19.48
N ASP A 148 -1.94 -9.99 -18.39
CA ASP A 148 -3.08 -9.69 -17.53
C ASP A 148 -2.78 -8.62 -16.46
N ALA A 149 -1.51 -8.22 -16.29
CA ALA A 149 -1.10 -7.26 -15.26
C ALA A 149 -1.88 -5.95 -15.32
N ALA A 150 -2.05 -5.36 -16.51
CA ALA A 150 -2.79 -4.11 -16.69
C ALA A 150 -4.27 -4.23 -16.26
N ARG A 151 -4.90 -5.37 -16.54
CA ARG A 151 -6.29 -5.63 -16.14
C ARG A 151 -6.41 -5.80 -14.63
N LEU A 152 -5.46 -6.49 -14.01
CA LEU A 152 -5.41 -6.64 -12.55
C LEU A 152 -5.19 -5.30 -11.84
N CYS A 153 -4.31 -4.44 -12.36
CA CYS A 153 -4.12 -3.08 -11.86
C CYS A 153 -5.42 -2.25 -11.94
N ALA A 154 -6.16 -2.34 -13.06
CA ALA A 154 -7.42 -1.62 -13.21
C ALA A 154 -8.49 -2.09 -12.21
N TRP A 155 -8.62 -3.40 -11.97
CA TRP A 155 -9.54 -3.93 -10.96
C TRP A 155 -9.13 -3.53 -9.54
N SER A 156 -7.83 -3.56 -9.23
CA SER A 156 -7.30 -3.09 -7.95
C SER A 156 -7.66 -1.63 -7.69
N ASP A 157 -7.42 -0.74 -8.65
CA ASP A 157 -7.75 0.68 -8.55
C ASP A 157 -9.26 0.89 -8.28
N SER A 158 -10.11 0.20 -9.03
CA SER A 158 -11.57 0.28 -8.83
C SER A 158 -12.01 -0.24 -7.45
N LEU A 159 -11.46 -1.37 -6.98
CA LEU A 159 -11.80 -1.95 -5.67
C LEU A 159 -11.34 -1.06 -4.51
N LEU A 160 -10.17 -0.43 -4.61
CA LEU A 160 -9.65 0.46 -3.57
C LEU A 160 -10.48 1.74 -3.38
N LYS A 161 -11.34 2.10 -4.33
CA LYS A 161 -12.32 3.20 -4.17
C LYS A 161 -13.30 2.97 -3.03
N VAL A 162 -13.45 1.73 -2.55
CA VAL A 162 -14.21 1.43 -1.34
C VAL A 162 -13.73 2.24 -0.12
N PHE A 163 -12.45 2.57 -0.04
CA PHE A 163 -11.87 3.37 1.03
C PHE A 163 -12.19 4.87 0.93
N LEU A 164 -12.67 5.34 -0.23
CA LEU A 164 -13.15 6.72 -0.40
C LEU A 164 -14.49 6.95 0.30
N GLN A 165 -15.22 5.87 0.62
CA GLN A 165 -16.51 5.91 1.31
C GLN A 165 -17.55 6.76 0.56
N ASP A 166 -17.55 6.65 -0.76
CA ASP A 166 -18.46 7.35 -1.67
C ASP A 166 -19.30 6.34 -2.47
N PRO A 167 -20.64 6.28 -2.22
CA PRO A 167 -21.53 5.39 -2.96
C PRO A 167 -21.56 5.59 -4.48
N ALA A 168 -21.05 6.73 -4.98
CA ALA A 168 -20.95 6.97 -6.43
C ALA A 168 -20.06 5.95 -7.15
N HIS A 169 -19.11 5.32 -6.42
CA HIS A 169 -18.23 4.28 -6.98
C HIS A 169 -18.80 2.85 -6.89
N ARG A 170 -20.02 2.69 -6.36
CA ARG A 170 -20.60 1.38 -6.05
C ARG A 170 -20.60 0.42 -7.24
N ASP A 171 -21.10 0.86 -8.38
CA ASP A 171 -21.27 -0.01 -9.55
C ASP A 171 -19.92 -0.41 -10.15
N GLU A 172 -18.94 0.50 -10.15
CA GLU A 172 -17.58 0.24 -10.55
C GLU A 172 -16.89 -0.80 -9.64
N ILE A 173 -17.07 -0.69 -8.32
CA ILE A 173 -16.56 -1.66 -7.34
C ILE A 173 -17.16 -3.06 -7.58
N ILE A 174 -18.49 -3.12 -7.84
CA ILE A 174 -19.17 -4.39 -8.13
C ILE A 174 -18.61 -5.03 -9.39
N GLU A 175 -18.50 -4.29 -10.50
CA GLU A 175 -18.01 -4.80 -11.77
C GLU A 175 -16.57 -5.32 -11.64
N ALA A 176 -15.69 -4.55 -11.00
CA ALA A 176 -14.31 -4.94 -10.76
C ALA A 176 -14.21 -6.21 -9.90
N GLY A 177 -15.00 -6.30 -8.83
CA GLY A 177 -15.01 -7.46 -7.95
C GLY A 177 -15.51 -8.73 -8.63
N GLN A 178 -16.58 -8.64 -9.44
CA GLN A 178 -17.08 -9.77 -10.22
C GLN A 178 -16.06 -10.23 -11.27
N GLY A 179 -15.40 -9.27 -11.95
CA GLY A 179 -14.34 -9.57 -12.91
C GLY A 179 -13.15 -10.28 -12.27
N LEU A 180 -12.72 -9.79 -11.10
CA LEU A 180 -11.62 -10.37 -10.34
C LEU A 180 -11.97 -11.78 -9.83
N GLU A 181 -13.18 -11.98 -9.29
CA GLU A 181 -13.63 -13.29 -8.81
C GLU A 181 -13.64 -14.33 -9.92
N ALA A 182 -14.25 -14.00 -11.07
CA ALA A 182 -14.27 -14.89 -12.24
C ALA A 182 -12.85 -15.23 -12.72
N TYR A 183 -11.95 -14.26 -12.67
CA TYR A 183 -10.55 -14.45 -13.05
C TYR A 183 -9.81 -15.37 -12.06
N VAL A 184 -9.97 -15.15 -10.76
CA VAL A 184 -9.41 -16.02 -9.71
C VAL A 184 -9.88 -17.46 -9.89
N LEU A 185 -11.16 -17.67 -10.13
CA LEU A 185 -11.71 -19.01 -10.39
C LEU A 185 -11.03 -19.67 -11.58
N SER A 186 -10.85 -18.95 -12.69
CA SER A 186 -10.17 -19.48 -13.88
C SER A 186 -8.71 -19.85 -13.61
N LEU A 187 -7.98 -19.02 -12.85
CA LEU A 187 -6.60 -19.32 -12.45
C LEU A 187 -6.51 -20.54 -11.54
N LEU A 188 -7.42 -20.66 -10.58
CA LEU A 188 -7.46 -21.82 -9.68
C LEU A 188 -7.75 -23.12 -10.44
N GLU A 189 -8.64 -23.12 -11.44
CA GLU A 189 -8.89 -24.26 -12.33
C GLU A 189 -7.64 -24.64 -13.11
N GLU A 190 -6.94 -23.65 -13.67
CA GLU A 190 -5.69 -23.88 -14.39
C GLU A 190 -4.62 -24.49 -13.49
N ARG A 191 -4.47 -23.98 -12.26
CA ARG A 191 -3.48 -24.49 -11.29
C ARG A 191 -3.83 -25.86 -10.73
N ARG A 192 -5.11 -26.21 -10.62
CA ARG A 192 -5.52 -27.59 -10.30
C ARG A 192 -5.09 -28.59 -11.39
N ALA A 193 -5.18 -28.17 -12.66
CA ALA A 193 -4.77 -29.00 -13.78
C ALA A 193 -3.23 -29.03 -13.96
N ASN A 194 -2.56 -27.91 -13.73
CA ASN A 194 -1.15 -27.68 -13.97
C ASN A 194 -0.50 -26.93 -12.78
N PRO A 195 -0.22 -27.61 -11.65
CA PRO A 195 0.41 -26.98 -10.51
C PRO A 195 1.79 -26.40 -10.85
N GLY A 196 2.08 -25.17 -10.36
CA GLY A 196 3.36 -24.48 -10.55
C GLY A 196 4.06 -24.16 -9.22
N ASP A 197 5.26 -23.58 -9.31
CA ASP A 197 5.90 -22.93 -8.17
C ASP A 197 5.37 -21.49 -8.08
N ASP A 198 4.11 -21.35 -7.63
CA ASP A 198 3.42 -20.08 -7.50
C ASP A 198 2.51 -20.06 -6.27
N LEU A 199 2.11 -18.84 -5.85
CA LEU A 199 1.31 -18.64 -4.65
C LEU A 199 -0.05 -19.35 -4.72
N LEU A 200 -0.73 -19.35 -5.88
CA LEU A 200 -2.04 -19.99 -6.01
C LEU A 200 -1.93 -21.51 -5.92
N SER A 201 -0.91 -22.14 -6.52
CA SER A 201 -0.62 -23.57 -6.37
C SER A 201 -0.35 -23.94 -4.91
N ALA A 202 0.40 -23.11 -4.18
CA ALA A 202 0.65 -23.33 -2.76
C ALA A 202 -0.64 -23.21 -1.91
N MET A 203 -1.49 -22.22 -2.22
CA MET A 203 -2.79 -22.06 -1.54
C MET A 203 -3.75 -23.22 -1.84
N LEU A 204 -3.76 -23.75 -3.07
CA LEU A 204 -4.51 -24.96 -3.43
C LEU A 204 -4.06 -26.17 -2.60
N GLY A 205 -2.76 -26.38 -2.43
CA GLY A 205 -2.24 -27.43 -1.57
C GLY A 205 -2.69 -27.28 -0.09
N ARG A 206 -2.84 -26.05 0.40
CA ARG A 206 -3.39 -25.78 1.75
C ARG A 206 -4.90 -26.06 1.82
N HIS A 207 -5.63 -25.74 0.75
CA HIS A 207 -7.05 -26.08 0.63
C HIS A 207 -7.26 -27.60 0.61
N GLU A 208 -6.52 -28.35 -0.20
CA GLU A 208 -6.58 -29.83 -0.25
C GLU A 208 -6.24 -30.48 1.09
N ALA A 209 -5.37 -29.86 1.88
CA ALA A 209 -5.07 -30.28 3.25
C ALA A 209 -6.15 -29.88 4.27
N GLY A 210 -7.27 -29.28 3.85
CA GLY A 210 -8.40 -28.88 4.70
C GLY A 210 -8.15 -27.62 5.54
N ALA A 211 -7.14 -26.82 5.20
CA ALA A 211 -6.83 -25.58 5.91
C ALA A 211 -7.67 -24.38 5.45
N LEU A 212 -8.29 -24.45 4.27
CA LEU A 212 -9.17 -23.43 3.69
C LEU A 212 -10.43 -24.08 3.14
N THR A 213 -11.56 -23.39 3.18
CA THR A 213 -12.75 -23.71 2.38
C THR A 213 -12.60 -23.17 0.95
N ASP A 214 -13.49 -23.53 0.02
CA ASP A 214 -13.50 -22.97 -1.34
C ASP A 214 -13.69 -21.46 -1.32
N GLU A 215 -14.63 -20.95 -0.53
CA GLU A 215 -14.91 -19.52 -0.38
C GLU A 215 -13.72 -18.77 0.20
N GLU A 216 -13.07 -19.30 1.21
CA GLU A 216 -11.87 -18.72 1.82
C GLU A 216 -10.68 -18.68 0.86
N LEU A 217 -10.47 -19.75 0.07
CA LEU A 217 -9.43 -19.78 -0.95
C LEU A 217 -9.64 -18.66 -1.99
N ILE A 218 -10.85 -18.54 -2.50
CA ILE A 218 -11.21 -17.51 -3.49
C ILE A 218 -11.07 -16.11 -2.87
N GLY A 219 -11.61 -15.90 -1.66
CA GLY A 219 -11.56 -14.61 -0.97
C GLY A 219 -10.13 -14.15 -0.70
N VAL A 220 -9.27 -15.01 -0.17
CA VAL A 220 -7.86 -14.69 0.09
C VAL A 220 -7.09 -14.42 -1.20
N ALA A 221 -7.30 -15.23 -2.25
CA ALA A 221 -6.66 -15.03 -3.54
C ALA A 221 -7.07 -13.69 -4.18
N ALA A 222 -8.37 -13.37 -4.17
CA ALA A 222 -8.89 -12.12 -4.69
C ALA A 222 -8.39 -10.90 -3.89
N GLU A 223 -8.37 -10.99 -2.56
CA GLU A 223 -7.83 -9.93 -1.68
C GLU A 223 -6.36 -9.66 -1.97
N LEU A 224 -5.52 -10.70 -2.08
CA LEU A 224 -4.11 -10.54 -2.40
C LEU A 224 -3.90 -9.90 -3.78
N LEU A 225 -4.68 -10.31 -4.78
CA LEU A 225 -4.63 -9.71 -6.13
C LEU A 225 -5.06 -8.25 -6.14
N SER A 226 -6.10 -7.88 -5.38
CA SER A 226 -6.59 -6.51 -5.34
C SER A 226 -5.68 -5.57 -4.52
N ALA A 227 -4.99 -6.08 -3.49
CA ALA A 227 -4.20 -5.25 -2.57
C ALA A 227 -2.75 -5.03 -3.02
N SER A 228 -2.27 -5.76 -4.06
CA SER A 228 -0.84 -5.89 -4.35
C SER A 228 -0.25 -4.82 -5.27
N THR A 229 -1.06 -4.00 -5.95
CA THR A 229 -0.58 -3.17 -7.06
C THR A 229 -0.59 -1.67 -6.75
N ASP A 230 -1.74 -1.07 -6.49
CA ASP A 230 -1.91 0.40 -6.43
C ASP A 230 -1.09 1.06 -5.31
N ASN A 231 -1.12 0.50 -4.10
CA ASN A 231 -0.41 1.10 -2.96
C ASN A 231 1.11 1.14 -3.20
N THR A 232 1.69 0.07 -3.75
CA THR A 232 3.12 -0.01 -4.08
C THR A 232 3.46 0.94 -5.22
N ALA A 233 2.64 0.99 -6.28
CA ALA A 233 2.81 1.89 -7.41
C ALA A 233 2.85 3.36 -6.97
N SER A 234 1.87 3.77 -6.18
CA SER A 234 1.79 5.12 -5.62
C SER A 234 2.99 5.45 -4.74
N GLN A 235 3.38 4.54 -3.85
CA GLN A 235 4.50 4.79 -2.94
C GLN A 235 5.84 4.82 -3.67
N LEU A 236 6.04 3.99 -4.70
CA LEU A 236 7.21 4.09 -5.59
C LEU A 236 7.28 5.47 -6.26
N GLY A 237 6.17 5.95 -6.83
CA GLY A 237 6.09 7.28 -7.43
C GLY A 237 6.46 8.39 -6.45
N VAL A 238 5.93 8.33 -5.22
CA VAL A 238 6.25 9.27 -4.13
C VAL A 238 7.74 9.21 -3.76
N THR A 239 8.32 8.02 -3.68
CA THR A 239 9.76 7.86 -3.39
C THR A 239 10.61 8.51 -4.47
N LEU A 240 10.28 8.27 -5.74
CA LEU A 240 10.98 8.88 -6.88
C LEU A 240 10.81 10.41 -6.89
N MET A 241 9.63 10.91 -6.59
CA MET A 241 9.38 12.35 -6.49
C MET A 241 10.27 13.00 -5.42
N HIS A 242 10.30 12.47 -4.20
CA HIS A 242 11.12 13.03 -3.12
C HIS A 242 12.61 12.96 -3.40
N THR A 243 13.07 11.87 -4.03
CA THR A 243 14.49 11.70 -4.36
C THR A 243 14.93 12.59 -5.51
N LEU A 244 14.07 12.81 -6.51
CA LEU A 244 14.33 13.67 -7.67
C LEU A 244 14.13 15.16 -7.38
N ALA A 245 13.47 15.53 -6.29
CA ALA A 245 13.21 16.93 -5.95
C ALA A 245 14.50 17.75 -5.74
N ASP A 246 15.61 17.09 -5.40
CA ASP A 246 16.93 17.68 -5.24
C ASP A 246 17.97 16.90 -6.06
N PRO A 247 18.60 17.51 -7.07
CA PRO A 247 19.65 16.85 -7.87
C PRO A 247 20.82 16.31 -7.04
N ALA A 248 21.19 16.99 -5.93
CA ALA A 248 22.27 16.53 -5.07
C ALA A 248 21.89 15.22 -4.35
N ARG A 249 20.61 15.11 -3.94
CA ARG A 249 20.06 13.91 -3.33
C ARG A 249 20.07 12.71 -4.30
N TRP A 250 19.65 12.93 -5.55
CA TRP A 250 19.70 11.90 -6.58
C TRP A 250 21.13 11.41 -6.84
N GLN A 251 22.10 12.34 -6.93
CA GLN A 251 23.52 12.01 -7.08
C GLN A 251 24.07 11.27 -5.86
N GLN A 252 23.66 11.66 -4.64
CA GLN A 252 24.07 10.96 -3.43
C GLN A 252 23.58 9.51 -3.43
N LEU A 253 22.32 9.25 -3.79
CA LEU A 253 21.77 7.89 -3.89
C LEU A 253 22.49 7.06 -4.96
N SER A 254 22.88 7.70 -6.07
CA SER A 254 23.68 7.03 -7.12
C SER A 254 25.08 6.65 -6.63
N ALA A 255 25.70 7.49 -5.78
CA ALA A 255 27.02 7.25 -5.21
C ALA A 255 27.00 6.30 -3.98
N GLU A 256 25.92 6.30 -3.23
CA GLU A 256 25.72 5.56 -1.99
C GLU A 256 24.44 4.68 -2.06
N PRO A 257 24.44 3.56 -2.83
CA PRO A 257 23.26 2.72 -3.02
C PRO A 257 22.64 2.19 -1.72
N ALA A 258 23.43 2.08 -0.65
CA ALA A 258 22.95 1.65 0.68
C ALA A 258 21.88 2.59 1.28
N LEU A 259 21.75 3.82 0.78
CA LEU A 259 20.71 4.76 1.22
C LEU A 259 19.34 4.51 0.57
N ALA A 260 19.23 3.64 -0.44
CA ALA A 260 17.99 3.42 -1.17
C ALA A 260 16.84 2.92 -0.27
N ALA A 261 17.10 1.97 0.61
CA ALA A 261 16.12 1.46 1.58
C ALA A 261 15.66 2.58 2.54
N GLY A 262 16.59 3.39 3.04
CA GLY A 262 16.28 4.53 3.90
C GLY A 262 15.46 5.60 3.17
N ALA A 263 15.75 5.85 1.89
CA ALA A 263 14.99 6.78 1.07
C ALA A 263 13.55 6.34 0.85
N ALA A 264 13.30 5.05 0.64
CA ALA A 264 11.96 4.48 0.54
C ALA A 264 11.16 4.69 1.84
N VAL A 265 11.74 4.33 2.99
CA VAL A 265 11.12 4.50 4.32
C VAL A 265 10.84 5.97 4.63
N GLU A 266 11.75 6.88 4.29
CA GLU A 266 11.59 8.31 4.56
C GLU A 266 10.55 8.96 3.65
N ALA A 267 10.41 8.51 2.39
CA ALA A 267 9.33 8.92 1.50
C ALA A 267 7.96 8.47 2.03
N GLU A 268 7.86 7.21 2.53
CA GLU A 268 6.65 6.70 3.19
C GLU A 268 6.29 7.52 4.43
N ARG A 269 7.28 7.95 5.20
CA ARG A 269 7.07 8.77 6.38
C ARG A 269 6.55 10.15 6.03
N LEU A 270 7.15 10.81 5.04
CA LEU A 270 6.77 12.18 4.65
C LEU A 270 5.45 12.25 3.90
N THR A 271 5.21 11.31 3.02
CA THR A 271 4.03 11.30 2.15
C THR A 271 3.49 9.87 2.05
N PRO A 272 2.84 9.37 3.11
CA PRO A 272 2.30 8.02 3.11
C PRO A 272 1.14 7.92 2.10
N ARG A 273 1.13 6.87 1.27
CA ARG A 273 -0.01 6.57 0.38
C ARG A 273 -1.32 6.45 1.16
N VAL A 274 -1.27 5.81 2.32
CA VAL A 274 -2.42 5.62 3.22
C VAL A 274 -2.33 6.62 4.36
N GLY A 275 -3.15 7.66 4.32
CA GLY A 275 -3.17 8.72 5.33
C GLY A 275 -3.80 8.31 6.66
N TYR A 276 -4.75 7.35 6.62
CA TYR A 276 -5.47 6.83 7.79
C TYR A 276 -5.65 5.33 7.71
N ILE A 277 -5.54 4.65 8.85
CA ILE A 277 -5.93 3.25 9.00
C ILE A 277 -7.08 3.16 10.01
N ASN A 278 -8.21 2.64 9.54
CA ASN A 278 -9.41 2.54 10.34
C ASN A 278 -9.42 1.25 11.16
N ARG A 279 -10.00 1.34 12.37
CA ARG A 279 -10.28 0.22 13.27
C ARG A 279 -11.65 0.41 13.89
N LYS A 280 -12.28 -0.69 14.31
CA LYS A 280 -13.50 -0.69 15.10
C LYS A 280 -13.27 -1.46 16.40
N ALA A 281 -13.76 -0.93 17.51
CA ALA A 281 -13.70 -1.60 18.80
C ALA A 281 -14.71 -2.75 18.85
N LEU A 282 -14.23 -3.98 19.03
CA LEU A 282 -15.10 -5.17 19.19
C LEU A 282 -15.75 -5.19 20.57
N THR A 283 -15.04 -4.69 21.59
CA THR A 283 -15.47 -4.66 22.99
C THR A 283 -15.07 -3.34 23.61
N ASP A 284 -15.66 -3.00 24.74
CA ASP A 284 -15.21 -1.86 25.54
C ASP A 284 -13.72 -1.99 25.86
N ALA A 285 -12.99 -0.91 25.64
CA ALA A 285 -11.57 -0.83 25.90
C ALA A 285 -11.20 0.46 26.60
N VAL A 286 -10.10 0.43 27.35
CA VAL A 286 -9.39 1.63 27.80
C VAL A 286 -7.99 1.55 27.23
N ILE A 287 -7.60 2.57 26.46
CA ILE A 287 -6.29 2.65 25.79
C ILE A 287 -5.68 4.01 26.13
N ASP A 288 -4.52 4.02 26.75
CA ASP A 288 -3.85 5.24 27.25
C ASP A 288 -4.76 6.15 28.11
N GLY A 289 -5.63 5.53 28.92
CA GLY A 289 -6.58 6.24 29.77
C GLY A 289 -7.86 6.70 29.08
N LEU A 290 -7.94 6.57 27.75
CA LEU A 290 -9.13 6.92 26.97
C LEU A 290 -10.11 5.73 26.89
N ALA A 291 -11.36 5.96 27.29
CA ALA A 291 -12.42 4.98 27.11
C ALA A 291 -12.86 4.91 25.64
N VAL A 292 -12.83 3.72 25.08
CA VAL A 292 -13.23 3.38 23.71
C VAL A 292 -14.34 2.32 23.79
N PRO A 293 -15.61 2.73 23.78
CA PRO A 293 -16.74 1.81 23.82
C PRO A 293 -16.78 0.87 22.60
N ALA A 294 -17.36 -0.32 22.78
CA ALA A 294 -17.66 -1.23 21.69
C ALA A 294 -18.39 -0.53 20.54
N GLY A 295 -18.07 -0.87 19.30
CA GLY A 295 -18.63 -0.24 18.11
C GLY A 295 -18.01 1.11 17.74
N THR A 296 -17.12 1.68 18.56
CA THR A 296 -16.45 2.94 18.23
C THR A 296 -15.52 2.75 17.01
N TRP A 297 -15.71 3.57 15.98
CA TRP A 297 -14.76 3.73 14.89
C TRP A 297 -13.57 4.56 15.34
N VAL A 298 -12.37 4.07 15.06
CA VAL A 298 -11.11 4.73 15.36
C VAL A 298 -10.35 4.95 14.06
N ARG A 299 -9.96 6.18 13.82
CA ARG A 299 -9.16 6.61 12.68
C ARG A 299 -7.73 6.89 13.16
N CYS A 300 -6.82 5.99 12.85
CA CYS A 300 -5.41 6.10 13.17
C CYS A 300 -4.72 6.90 12.07
N SER A 301 -4.36 8.16 12.36
CA SER A 301 -3.71 9.04 11.38
C SER A 301 -2.25 8.65 11.18
N VAL A 302 -1.96 7.98 10.06
CA VAL A 302 -0.59 7.62 9.65
C VAL A 302 0.23 8.86 9.39
N LEU A 303 -0.32 9.82 8.61
CA LEU A 303 0.36 11.06 8.27
C LEU A 303 0.73 11.87 9.52
N SER A 304 -0.23 12.04 10.44
CA SER A 304 0.04 12.77 11.68
C SER A 304 1.08 12.09 12.56
N GLY A 305 0.98 10.76 12.73
CA GLY A 305 1.95 9.98 13.49
C GLY A 305 3.36 10.05 12.89
N HIS A 306 3.48 10.01 11.57
CA HIS A 306 4.76 10.12 10.87
C HIS A 306 5.37 11.53 10.93
N HIS A 307 4.56 12.56 11.16
CA HIS A 307 5.01 13.94 11.33
C HIS A 307 5.07 14.37 12.81
N ASP A 308 5.03 13.41 13.75
CA ASP A 308 5.05 13.70 15.17
C ASP A 308 6.43 14.18 15.62
N GLU A 309 6.51 15.46 15.95
CA GLU A 309 7.72 16.18 16.39
C GLU A 309 8.28 15.69 17.73
N THR A 310 7.49 14.90 18.48
CA THR A 310 7.96 14.29 19.73
C THR A 310 8.73 12.97 19.49
N VAL A 311 8.63 12.44 18.26
CA VAL A 311 9.25 11.18 17.84
C VAL A 311 10.32 11.40 16.78
N PHE A 312 10.07 12.30 15.83
CA PHE A 312 10.97 12.58 14.72
C PHE A 312 11.51 14.01 14.81
N GLY A 313 12.84 14.16 14.93
CA GLY A 313 13.49 15.46 14.81
C GLY A 313 13.32 15.98 13.37
N ASP A 314 12.98 17.28 13.22
CA ASP A 314 12.71 17.89 11.91
C ASP A 314 11.78 17.03 11.03
N PRO A 315 10.52 16.79 11.47
CA PRO A 315 9.66 15.76 10.89
C PRO A 315 9.27 15.99 9.43
N LEU A 316 9.45 17.21 8.90
CA LEU A 316 9.13 17.55 7.51
C LEU A 316 10.36 17.54 6.59
N THR A 317 11.54 17.22 7.11
CA THR A 317 12.77 17.09 6.30
C THR A 317 12.95 15.67 5.82
N PHE A 318 13.22 15.52 4.51
CA PHE A 318 13.56 14.23 3.92
C PHE A 318 15.03 13.88 4.22
N ASP A 319 15.26 12.84 5.00
CA ASP A 319 16.59 12.37 5.40
C ASP A 319 16.68 10.84 5.26
N PRO A 320 17.22 10.32 4.13
CA PRO A 320 17.38 8.88 3.91
C PRO A 320 18.34 8.20 4.89
N GLY A 321 19.18 8.98 5.59
CA GLY A 321 20.09 8.51 6.63
C GLY A 321 19.55 8.68 8.04
N ARG A 322 18.27 9.00 8.22
CA ARG A 322 17.66 9.26 9.53
C ARG A 322 17.94 8.15 10.54
N ALA A 323 18.55 8.52 11.67
CA ALA A 323 18.90 7.57 12.73
C ALA A 323 17.67 7.04 13.49
N ASP A 324 16.61 7.86 13.61
CA ASP A 324 15.38 7.54 14.34
C ASP A 324 14.36 6.82 13.45
N GLN A 325 14.83 5.84 12.69
CA GLN A 325 13.95 5.02 11.86
C GLN A 325 13.02 4.17 12.75
N ARG A 326 11.84 4.70 13.01
CA ARG A 326 10.75 3.95 13.62
C ARG A 326 10.04 3.10 12.56
N ARG A 327 9.24 2.12 13.00
CA ARG A 327 8.43 1.33 12.07
C ARG A 327 7.48 2.24 11.30
N SER A 328 7.40 2.07 10.00
CA SER A 328 6.41 2.76 9.19
C SER A 328 4.99 2.36 9.63
N LEU A 329 4.16 3.36 9.94
CA LEU A 329 2.74 3.15 10.28
C LEU A 329 1.90 2.79 9.06
N VAL A 330 2.40 3.03 7.83
CA VAL A 330 1.66 2.81 6.57
C VAL A 330 1.27 1.33 6.39
N PHE A 331 2.06 0.42 6.95
CA PHE A 331 1.79 -1.01 6.92
C PHE A 331 0.87 -1.50 8.05
N GLY A 332 0.34 -0.59 8.85
CA GLY A 332 -0.49 -0.92 9.99
C GLY A 332 0.28 -1.54 11.15
N GLY A 333 -0.42 -2.33 11.98
CA GLY A 333 0.17 -2.95 13.17
C GLY A 333 -0.60 -4.18 13.65
N GLY A 334 0.04 -4.92 14.56
CA GLY A 334 -0.56 -6.09 15.20
C GLY A 334 -0.82 -7.25 14.23
N PRO A 335 -1.88 -8.05 14.45
CA PRO A 335 -2.20 -9.20 13.59
C PRO A 335 -2.43 -8.83 12.13
N HIS A 336 -2.98 -7.65 11.86
CA HIS A 336 -3.27 -7.11 10.53
C HIS A 336 -2.14 -6.23 9.95
N TYR A 337 -0.90 -6.38 10.43
CA TYR A 337 0.25 -5.79 9.76
C TYR A 337 0.34 -6.28 8.32
N CYS A 338 0.64 -5.41 7.36
CA CYS A 338 0.65 -5.75 5.93
C CYS A 338 1.50 -6.99 5.64
N ILE A 339 0.90 -7.99 5.00
CA ILE A 339 1.62 -9.22 4.65
C ILE A 339 2.66 -8.95 3.55
N GLY A 340 2.37 -8.01 2.64
CA GLY A 340 3.23 -7.64 1.51
C GLY A 340 4.27 -6.57 1.83
N ALA A 341 4.40 -6.10 3.09
CA ALA A 341 5.28 -4.98 3.44
C ALA A 341 6.73 -5.16 2.95
N GLY A 342 7.29 -6.35 3.16
CA GLY A 342 8.66 -6.65 2.71
C GLY A 342 8.80 -6.62 1.20
N LEU A 343 7.83 -7.19 0.47
CA LEU A 343 7.85 -7.20 -1.00
C LEU A 343 7.74 -5.77 -1.55
N ALA A 344 6.80 -4.97 -1.05
CA ALA A 344 6.64 -3.57 -1.47
C ALA A 344 7.94 -2.76 -1.25
N GLN A 345 8.60 -2.92 -0.09
CA GLN A 345 9.87 -2.25 0.18
C GLN A 345 10.98 -2.70 -0.77
N VAL A 346 11.09 -3.99 -1.06
CA VAL A 346 12.08 -4.52 -2.02
C VAL A 346 11.79 -4.04 -3.44
N GLU A 347 10.52 -3.94 -3.86
CA GLU A 347 10.16 -3.38 -5.16
C GLU A 347 10.57 -1.92 -5.30
N ILE A 348 10.29 -1.10 -4.30
CA ILE A 348 10.63 0.33 -4.28
C ILE A 348 12.16 0.52 -4.25
N GLU A 349 12.84 -0.21 -3.38
CA GLU A 349 14.29 -0.16 -3.24
C GLU A 349 14.97 -0.55 -4.55
N GLU A 350 14.61 -1.68 -5.15
CA GLU A 350 15.25 -2.19 -6.36
C GLU A 350 14.99 -1.31 -7.59
N ALA A 351 13.78 -0.75 -7.70
CA ALA A 351 13.46 0.23 -8.74
C ALA A 351 14.30 1.51 -8.59
N LEU A 352 14.47 2.00 -7.34
CA LEU A 352 15.30 3.16 -7.06
C LEU A 352 16.78 2.89 -7.38
N LEU A 353 17.30 1.73 -6.96
CA LEU A 353 18.67 1.29 -7.26
C LEU A 353 18.90 1.19 -8.77
N TYR A 354 17.99 0.57 -9.51
CA TYR A 354 18.07 0.47 -10.95
C TYR A 354 18.13 1.84 -11.63
N LEU A 355 17.24 2.76 -11.22
CA LEU A 355 17.17 4.09 -11.83
C LEU A 355 18.41 4.95 -11.51
N THR A 356 18.90 4.92 -10.27
CA THR A 356 20.06 5.70 -9.85
C THR A 356 21.37 5.20 -10.49
N GLU A 357 21.48 3.89 -10.71
CA GLU A 357 22.60 3.27 -11.41
C GLU A 357 22.55 3.56 -12.91
N ARG A 358 21.39 3.35 -13.55
CA ARG A 358 21.22 3.47 -15.00
C ARG A 358 21.19 4.92 -15.49
N TYR A 359 20.56 5.80 -14.70
CA TYR A 359 20.28 7.19 -15.06
C TYR A 359 20.73 8.18 -13.96
N PRO A 360 22.04 8.26 -13.64
CA PRO A 360 22.54 9.12 -12.55
C PRO A 360 22.26 10.61 -12.77
N GLY A 361 22.02 11.02 -14.02
CA GLY A 361 21.65 12.38 -14.40
C GLY A 361 20.15 12.61 -14.58
N LEU A 362 19.27 11.70 -14.14
CA LEU A 362 17.82 11.83 -14.26
C LEU A 362 17.31 13.10 -13.54
N ARG A 363 16.37 13.83 -14.16
CA ARG A 363 15.87 15.10 -13.64
C ARG A 363 14.37 15.25 -13.88
N PRO A 364 13.63 15.93 -13.01
CA PRO A 364 12.26 16.33 -13.30
C PRO A 364 12.16 17.13 -14.60
N ALA A 365 11.13 16.90 -15.39
CA ALA A 365 10.81 17.61 -16.62
C ALA A 365 9.55 18.47 -16.52
N GLY A 366 8.87 18.45 -15.39
CA GLY A 366 7.67 19.19 -15.07
C GLY A 366 7.21 18.94 -13.64
N PRO A 367 6.15 19.60 -13.17
CA PRO A 367 5.58 19.34 -11.87
C PRO A 367 4.94 17.95 -11.81
N PRO A 368 4.95 17.28 -10.65
CA PRO A 368 4.20 16.04 -10.44
C PRO A 368 2.70 16.32 -10.46
N GLY A 369 1.92 15.38 -11.01
CA GLY A 369 0.47 15.40 -10.96
C GLY A 369 -0.05 14.59 -9.78
N TRP A 370 -1.05 15.14 -9.05
CA TRP A 370 -1.62 14.52 -7.86
C TRP A 370 -3.13 14.36 -7.96
N ILE A 371 -3.63 13.26 -7.38
CA ILE A 371 -5.01 13.15 -6.90
C ILE A 371 -4.91 13.03 -5.38
N GLN A 372 -5.47 14.01 -4.68
CA GLN A 372 -5.45 14.05 -3.22
C GLN A 372 -6.82 13.74 -2.65
N SER A 373 -6.87 12.86 -1.68
CA SER A 373 -7.95 12.73 -0.72
C SER A 373 -7.33 12.67 0.67
N GLU A 374 -8.12 12.88 1.70
CA GLU A 374 -7.63 12.75 3.09
C GLU A 374 -7.19 11.33 3.45
N VAL A 375 -7.69 10.31 2.74
CA VAL A 375 -7.44 8.89 3.02
C VAL A 375 -6.32 8.34 2.15
N LEU A 376 -6.33 8.69 0.86
CA LEU A 376 -5.39 8.16 -0.13
C LEU A 376 -4.75 9.30 -0.92
N MET A 377 -3.42 9.31 -0.96
CA MET A 377 -2.64 10.24 -1.78
C MET A 377 -2.05 9.51 -2.98
N SER A 378 -2.44 9.89 -4.19
CA SER A 378 -1.98 9.25 -5.43
C SER A 378 -1.18 10.20 -6.29
N LEU A 379 0.04 9.80 -6.61
CA LEU A 379 0.81 10.44 -7.67
C LEU A 379 0.37 9.85 -9.02
N VAL A 380 -0.13 10.69 -9.92
CA VAL A 380 -0.67 10.24 -11.23
C VAL A 380 0.24 10.59 -12.40
N SER A 381 1.23 11.44 -12.18
CA SER A 381 2.22 11.81 -13.20
C SER A 381 3.53 12.27 -12.55
N LEU A 382 4.66 11.80 -13.09
CA LEU A 382 6.01 12.22 -12.71
C LEU A 382 6.88 12.31 -13.97
N PRO A 383 6.79 13.44 -14.71
CA PRO A 383 7.55 13.62 -15.93
C PRO A 383 9.04 13.84 -15.61
N VAL A 384 9.92 13.05 -16.24
CA VAL A 384 11.38 13.12 -16.09
C VAL A 384 12.06 13.19 -17.43
N ARG A 385 13.25 13.81 -17.48
CA ARG A 385 14.09 13.87 -18.66
C ARG A 385 15.23 12.86 -18.52
N ILE A 386 15.35 12.00 -19.52
CA ILE A 386 16.46 11.05 -19.65
C ILE A 386 17.76 11.81 -19.87
N PRO A 387 18.83 11.52 -19.11
CA PRO A 387 20.13 12.22 -19.26
C PRO A 387 20.80 11.88 -20.59
N GLU A 388 21.80 12.70 -20.98
CA GLU A 388 22.65 12.43 -22.15
C GLU A 388 23.56 11.22 -21.92
N GLU A 389 24.01 11.01 -20.67
CA GLU A 389 24.80 9.86 -20.28
C GLU A 389 23.89 8.80 -19.64
N ILE A 390 23.89 7.62 -20.22
CA ILE A 390 23.16 6.44 -19.75
C ILE A 390 24.18 5.34 -19.51
N HIS A 391 24.21 4.82 -18.29
CA HIS A 391 25.11 3.71 -17.95
C HIS A 391 24.58 2.38 -18.52
N ALA A 392 25.50 1.46 -18.86
CA ALA A 392 25.17 0.18 -19.49
C ALA A 392 24.45 -0.80 -18.53
#